data_91656c13740f0bc017c22e166f466885
#
_entry.id   91656c13740f0bc017c22e166f466885
#
_cell.length_a   1.000
_cell.length_b   1.000
_cell.length_c   1.000
_cell.angle_alpha   90.00
_cell.angle_beta   90.00
_cell.angle_gamma   90.00
#
_symmetry.space_group_name_H-M   'P 1'
#
loop_
_entity.id
_entity.type
_entity.pdbx_description
1 polymer ?
#
loop_
_entity_poly.entity_id
_entity_poly.type
_entity_poly.pdbx_seq_one_letter_code
_entity_poly.pdbx_strand_id
1 'polypeptide(L)'
;MKKLYFLLILVVANFGYAQVEDAWVYFNDKPSAATFLANSLTMLTQRSLDRRTAQNILLDITDVPVEQAYITQITAATGITVMAKSKWLNALHIRGTQTDIQALTGLPFVNSVKFANHSLNPGGRTSQNSNKIQAVNKNLDVQVTYNYGGSQNQIEML
;
A
#
# COMPACT_ATOMS: atom_id res chain seq x y z
N MET A 1 -7.88 -41.36 32.37
CA MET A 1 -8.86 -40.49 31.68
C MET A 1 -8.53 -38.99 31.81
N LYS A 2 -8.27 -38.46 33.01
CA LYS A 2 -7.93 -37.00 33.17
C LYS A 2 -6.75 -36.53 32.34
N LYS A 3 -5.70 -37.34 32.10
CA LYS A 3 -4.53 -37.00 31.27
C LYS A 3 -4.87 -36.93 29.77
N LEU A 4 -5.88 -37.68 29.33
CA LEU A 4 -6.35 -37.62 27.94
C LEU A 4 -7.08 -36.34 27.62
N TYR A 5 -7.90 -35.81 28.54
CA TYR A 5 -8.54 -34.51 28.36
C TYR A 5 -7.56 -33.35 28.35
N PHE A 6 -6.49 -33.43 29.14
CA PHE A 6 -5.44 -32.41 29.16
C PHE A 6 -4.70 -32.37 27.81
N LEU A 7 -4.41 -33.54 27.21
CA LEU A 7 -3.81 -33.64 25.89
C LEU A 7 -4.75 -33.10 24.79
N LEU A 8 -6.05 -33.39 24.87
CA LEU A 8 -7.06 -32.88 23.94
C LEU A 8 -7.17 -31.35 24.00
N ILE A 9 -7.16 -30.76 25.18
CA ILE A 9 -7.20 -29.31 25.38
C ILE A 9 -5.94 -28.66 24.80
N LEU A 10 -4.76 -29.29 24.96
CA LEU A 10 -3.49 -28.77 24.44
C LEU A 10 -3.45 -28.80 22.88
N VAL A 11 -4.10 -29.77 22.25
CA VAL A 11 -4.24 -29.86 20.79
C VAL A 11 -5.19 -28.77 20.26
N VAL A 12 -6.32 -28.53 20.95
CA VAL A 12 -7.30 -27.53 20.56
C VAL A 12 -6.76 -26.10 20.72
N ALA A 13 -5.88 -25.86 21.71
CA ALA A 13 -5.27 -24.54 21.93
C ALA A 13 -4.32 -24.08 20.80
N ASN A 14 -3.92 -25.01 19.89
CA ASN A 14 -3.05 -24.68 18.76
C ASN A 14 -3.80 -24.26 17.48
N PHE A 15 -5.12 -24.17 17.47
CA PHE A 15 -5.85 -23.51 16.40
C PHE A 15 -5.63 -21.99 16.50
N GLY A 16 -4.40 -21.57 16.17
CA GLY A 16 -4.07 -20.16 16.03
C GLY A 16 -4.98 -19.54 14.96
N TYR A 17 -5.69 -18.50 15.31
CA TYR A 17 -6.40 -17.68 14.32
C TYR A 17 -5.34 -17.15 13.36
N ALA A 18 -5.43 -17.54 12.08
CA ALA A 18 -4.60 -16.97 11.05
C ALA A 18 -4.87 -15.46 11.01
N GLN A 19 -3.89 -14.66 11.42
CA GLN A 19 -4.01 -13.22 11.41
C GLN A 19 -4.20 -12.75 9.97
N VAL A 20 -5.23 -11.95 9.76
CA VAL A 20 -5.51 -11.34 8.46
C VAL A 20 -4.64 -10.11 8.30
N GLU A 21 -3.91 -10.03 7.21
CA GLU A 21 -3.00 -8.94 6.87
C GLU A 21 -3.45 -8.21 5.61
N ASP A 22 -3.09 -6.95 5.51
CA ASP A 22 -3.25 -6.14 4.31
C ASP A 22 -1.92 -6.04 3.56
N ALA A 23 -1.94 -6.15 2.23
CA ALA A 23 -0.75 -6.04 1.41
C ALA A 23 -1.02 -5.42 0.04
N TRP A 24 0.03 -4.87 -0.58
CA TRP A 24 0.06 -4.47 -1.98
C TRP A 24 0.81 -5.52 -2.79
N VAL A 25 0.16 -6.03 -3.85
CA VAL A 25 0.78 -6.91 -4.86
C VAL A 25 1.10 -6.06 -6.08
N TYR A 26 2.37 -5.91 -6.41
CA TYR A 26 2.86 -5.16 -7.57
C TYR A 26 3.08 -6.10 -8.75
N PHE A 27 2.72 -5.67 -9.95
CA PHE A 27 2.87 -6.43 -11.17
C PHE A 27 4.08 -5.99 -11.99
N ASN A 28 4.65 -6.92 -12.78
CA ASN A 28 5.81 -6.66 -13.63
C ASN A 28 5.50 -5.67 -14.74
N ASP A 29 4.34 -5.80 -15.39
CA ASP A 29 3.99 -5.14 -16.63
C ASP A 29 2.49 -4.88 -16.78
N LYS A 30 2.12 -4.35 -17.93
CA LYS A 30 0.74 -4.17 -18.42
C LYS A 30 0.69 -4.63 -19.88
N PRO A 31 0.51 -5.93 -20.16
CA PRO A 31 0.55 -6.47 -21.50
C PRO A 31 -0.36 -5.77 -22.51
N SER A 32 -1.55 -5.34 -22.06
CA SER A 32 -2.53 -4.64 -22.88
C SER A 32 -2.25 -3.14 -23.08
N ALA A 33 -1.09 -2.63 -22.61
CA ALA A 33 -0.81 -1.19 -22.65
C ALA A 33 -0.88 -0.57 -24.04
N ALA A 34 -0.27 -1.22 -25.05
CA ALA A 34 -0.28 -0.72 -26.43
C ALA A 34 -1.71 -0.56 -26.97
N THR A 35 -2.60 -1.51 -26.68
CA THR A 35 -4.00 -1.47 -27.10
C THR A 35 -4.76 -0.31 -26.47
N PHE A 36 -4.57 -0.08 -25.17
CA PHE A 36 -5.21 1.03 -24.45
C PHE A 36 -4.70 2.39 -24.89
N LEU A 37 -3.39 2.53 -25.13
CA LEU A 37 -2.80 3.78 -25.59
C LEU A 37 -3.22 4.11 -27.03
N ALA A 38 -3.38 3.11 -27.90
CA ALA A 38 -3.89 3.29 -29.25
C ALA A 38 -5.38 3.66 -29.25
N ASN A 39 -6.13 3.25 -28.24
CA ASN A 39 -7.58 3.52 -28.12
C ASN A 39 -7.91 4.13 -26.76
N SER A 40 -7.44 5.34 -26.53
CA SER A 40 -7.47 6.02 -25.23
C SER A 40 -8.88 6.26 -24.66
N LEU A 41 -9.90 6.31 -25.52
CA LEU A 41 -11.31 6.43 -25.10
C LEU A 41 -11.83 5.22 -24.32
N THR A 42 -11.14 4.08 -24.39
CA THR A 42 -11.50 2.90 -23.59
C THR A 42 -11.12 3.04 -22.11
N MET A 43 -10.20 3.94 -21.78
CA MET A 43 -9.73 4.16 -20.41
C MET A 43 -9.97 5.58 -19.88
N LEU A 44 -10.16 6.56 -20.74
CA LEU A 44 -10.36 7.97 -20.40
C LEU A 44 -11.54 8.56 -21.16
N THR A 45 -12.21 9.52 -20.53
CA THR A 45 -13.27 10.29 -21.19
C THR A 45 -12.68 11.32 -22.17
N GLN A 46 -13.43 11.71 -23.21
CA GLN A 46 -13.05 12.75 -24.15
C GLN A 46 -12.65 14.03 -23.42
N ARG A 47 -13.42 14.46 -22.43
CA ARG A 47 -13.11 15.65 -21.61
C ARG A 47 -11.75 15.55 -20.90
N SER A 48 -11.36 14.36 -20.47
CA SER A 48 -10.02 14.15 -19.85
C SER A 48 -8.91 14.27 -20.89
N LEU A 49 -9.13 13.76 -22.09
CA LEU A 49 -8.20 13.84 -23.20
C LEU A 49 -8.02 15.30 -23.66
N ASP A 50 -9.12 16.04 -23.83
CA ASP A 50 -9.09 17.45 -24.23
C ASP A 50 -8.31 18.31 -23.24
N ARG A 51 -8.53 18.09 -21.93
CA ARG A 51 -7.81 18.79 -20.86
C ARG A 51 -6.32 18.48 -20.90
N ARG A 52 -5.93 17.21 -21.11
CA ARG A 52 -4.52 16.81 -21.24
C ARG A 52 -3.87 17.45 -22.45
N THR A 53 -4.55 17.47 -23.59
CA THR A 53 -4.08 18.12 -24.81
C THR A 53 -3.86 19.62 -24.57
N ALA A 54 -4.81 20.31 -23.93
CA ALA A 54 -4.69 21.74 -23.60
C ALA A 54 -3.51 22.03 -22.64
N GLN A 55 -3.10 21.06 -21.82
CA GLN A 55 -2.01 21.16 -20.86
C GLN A 55 -0.70 20.52 -21.34
N ASN A 56 -0.65 20.01 -22.58
CA ASN A 56 0.48 19.27 -23.14
C ASN A 56 0.91 18.06 -22.29
N ILE A 57 -0.05 17.36 -21.65
CA ILE A 57 0.19 16.16 -20.87
C ILE A 57 -0.03 14.93 -21.76
N LEU A 58 1.06 14.24 -22.11
CA LEU A 58 1.01 13.03 -22.92
C LEU A 58 0.41 11.86 -22.10
N LEU A 59 -0.22 10.92 -22.83
CA LEU A 59 -0.62 9.64 -22.27
C LEU A 59 0.60 8.75 -22.09
N ASP A 60 0.64 8.03 -20.99
CA ASP A 60 1.70 7.08 -20.70
C ASP A 60 1.17 5.79 -20.06
N ILE A 61 2.08 4.87 -19.74
CA ILE A 61 1.74 3.57 -19.14
C ILE A 61 1.04 3.68 -17.79
N THR A 62 1.19 4.80 -17.07
CA THR A 62 0.54 5.01 -15.78
C THR A 62 -0.96 5.28 -15.92
N ASP A 63 -1.40 5.70 -17.09
CA ASP A 63 -2.81 5.90 -17.41
C ASP A 63 -3.55 4.59 -17.68
N VAL A 64 -2.81 3.59 -18.14
CA VAL A 64 -3.34 2.27 -18.49
C VAL A 64 -3.82 1.54 -17.23
N PRO A 65 -5.02 0.95 -17.24
CA PRO A 65 -5.52 0.18 -16.09
C PRO A 65 -4.62 -1.02 -15.80
N VAL A 66 -4.78 -1.58 -14.60
CA VAL A 66 -4.16 -2.86 -14.23
C VAL A 66 -4.73 -3.95 -15.12
N GLU A 67 -3.88 -4.89 -15.57
CA GLU A 67 -4.26 -5.99 -16.45
C GLU A 67 -5.38 -6.83 -15.84
N GLN A 68 -6.49 -6.96 -16.58
CA GLN A 68 -7.70 -7.64 -16.08
C GLN A 68 -7.45 -9.14 -15.80
N ALA A 69 -6.59 -9.78 -16.60
CA ALA A 69 -6.23 -11.17 -16.40
C ALA A 69 -5.52 -11.39 -15.04
N TYR A 70 -4.66 -10.44 -14.63
CA TYR A 70 -3.99 -10.49 -13.33
C TYR A 70 -4.97 -10.29 -12.17
N ILE A 71 -5.88 -9.32 -12.31
CA ILE A 71 -6.94 -9.10 -11.31
C ILE A 71 -7.76 -10.38 -11.11
N THR A 72 -8.17 -11.03 -12.22
CA THR A 72 -8.97 -12.26 -12.18
C THR A 72 -8.22 -13.39 -11.48
N GLN A 73 -6.95 -13.59 -11.78
CA GLN A 73 -6.13 -14.64 -11.15
C GLN A 73 -5.91 -14.40 -9.66
N ILE A 74 -5.61 -13.14 -9.26
CA ILE A 74 -5.46 -12.79 -7.84
C ILE A 74 -6.79 -12.96 -7.08
N THR A 75 -7.93 -12.56 -7.70
CA THR A 75 -9.25 -12.71 -7.08
C THR A 75 -9.65 -14.18 -6.91
N ALA A 76 -9.20 -15.06 -7.80
CA ALA A 76 -9.45 -16.50 -7.73
C ALA A 76 -8.54 -17.23 -6.73
N ALA A 77 -7.49 -16.58 -6.21
CA ALA A 77 -6.59 -17.19 -5.24
C ALA A 77 -7.30 -17.42 -3.90
N THR A 78 -7.11 -18.62 -3.34
CA THR A 78 -7.74 -18.99 -2.07
C THR A 78 -7.27 -18.08 -0.94
N GLY A 79 -8.21 -17.65 -0.09
CA GLY A 79 -7.92 -16.84 1.08
C GLY A 79 -7.60 -15.37 0.79
N ILE A 80 -7.70 -14.94 -0.47
CA ILE A 80 -7.41 -13.56 -0.90
C ILE A 80 -8.70 -12.78 -1.20
N THR A 81 -8.77 -11.57 -0.68
CA THR A 81 -9.82 -10.59 -1.01
C THR A 81 -9.17 -9.36 -1.63
N VAL A 82 -9.57 -8.99 -2.84
CA VAL A 82 -9.10 -7.76 -3.50
C VAL A 82 -9.90 -6.58 -2.97
N MET A 83 -9.24 -5.60 -2.37
CA MET A 83 -9.83 -4.42 -1.73
C MET A 83 -9.82 -3.21 -2.66
N ALA A 84 -8.71 -2.98 -3.37
CA ALA A 84 -8.55 -1.85 -4.27
C ALA A 84 -7.54 -2.15 -5.38
N LYS A 85 -7.57 -1.32 -6.42
CA LYS A 85 -6.62 -1.37 -7.54
C LYS A 85 -6.02 0.00 -7.81
N SER A 86 -4.73 0.05 -8.13
CA SER A 86 -4.03 1.28 -8.48
C SER A 86 -3.34 1.14 -9.82
N LYS A 87 -3.81 1.87 -10.82
CA LYS A 87 -3.20 1.90 -12.15
C LYS A 87 -1.81 2.56 -12.13
N TRP A 88 -1.59 3.56 -11.27
CA TRP A 88 -0.31 4.26 -11.17
C TRP A 88 0.79 3.40 -10.55
N LEU A 89 0.45 2.60 -9.55
CA LEU A 89 1.40 1.68 -8.91
C LEU A 89 1.52 0.35 -9.66
N ASN A 90 0.65 0.10 -10.64
CA ASN A 90 0.45 -1.22 -11.26
C ASN A 90 0.29 -2.32 -10.20
N ALA A 91 -0.65 -2.12 -9.28
CA ALA A 91 -0.77 -2.95 -8.09
C ALA A 91 -2.22 -3.15 -7.64
N LEU A 92 -2.44 -4.22 -6.87
CA LEU A 92 -3.67 -4.48 -6.13
C LEU A 92 -3.43 -4.40 -4.62
N HIS A 93 -4.34 -3.74 -3.91
CA HIS A 93 -4.45 -3.87 -2.47
C HIS A 93 -5.31 -5.09 -2.16
N ILE A 94 -4.75 -6.00 -1.39
CA ILE A 94 -5.37 -7.28 -1.05
C ILE A 94 -5.38 -7.48 0.46
N ARG A 95 -6.27 -8.38 0.90
CA ARG A 95 -6.38 -8.85 2.27
C ARG A 95 -6.43 -10.36 2.29
N GLY A 96 -5.70 -10.98 3.23
CA GLY A 96 -5.65 -12.44 3.40
C GLY A 96 -4.72 -12.83 4.53
N THR A 97 -4.50 -14.13 4.73
CA THR A 97 -3.47 -14.56 5.68
C THR A 97 -2.07 -14.28 5.12
N GLN A 98 -1.09 -14.15 6.00
CA GLN A 98 0.30 -13.95 5.57
C GLN A 98 0.75 -15.02 4.58
N THR A 99 0.39 -16.28 4.84
CA THR A 99 0.76 -17.43 4.00
C THR A 99 0.13 -17.34 2.61
N ASP A 100 -1.18 -17.03 2.53
CA ASP A 100 -1.88 -16.94 1.25
C ASP A 100 -1.34 -15.75 0.43
N ILE A 101 -1.06 -14.62 1.09
CA ILE A 101 -0.46 -13.45 0.44
C ILE A 101 0.94 -13.77 -0.08
N GLN A 102 1.78 -14.45 0.70
CA GLN A 102 3.13 -14.83 0.28
C GLN A 102 3.12 -15.82 -0.88
N ALA A 103 2.14 -16.72 -0.96
CA ALA A 103 2.01 -17.66 -2.07
C ALA A 103 1.88 -16.96 -3.43
N LEU A 104 1.32 -15.73 -3.47
CA LEU A 104 1.19 -14.95 -4.70
C LEU A 104 2.54 -14.55 -5.32
N THR A 105 3.61 -14.51 -4.54
CA THR A 105 4.96 -14.23 -5.07
C THR A 105 5.47 -15.29 -6.05
N GLY A 106 4.87 -16.48 -6.04
CA GLY A 106 5.16 -17.55 -7.01
C GLY A 106 4.54 -17.34 -8.39
N LEU A 107 3.66 -16.35 -8.57
CA LEU A 107 3.03 -16.07 -9.86
C LEU A 107 3.99 -15.28 -10.77
N PRO A 108 4.15 -15.67 -12.05
CA PRO A 108 5.18 -15.13 -12.93
C PRO A 108 4.99 -13.62 -13.26
N PHE A 109 3.77 -13.12 -13.14
CA PHE A 109 3.43 -11.72 -13.39
C PHE A 109 3.51 -10.83 -12.13
N VAL A 110 3.75 -11.42 -10.95
CA VAL A 110 3.92 -10.68 -9.69
C VAL A 110 5.38 -10.26 -9.55
N ASN A 111 5.60 -8.96 -9.43
CA ASN A 111 6.92 -8.39 -9.19
C ASN A 111 7.32 -8.49 -7.72
N SER A 112 6.44 -8.02 -6.83
CA SER A 112 6.69 -8.01 -5.39
C SER A 112 5.40 -7.90 -4.59
N VAL A 113 5.48 -8.32 -3.34
CA VAL A 113 4.41 -8.15 -2.35
C VAL A 113 4.96 -7.31 -1.21
N LYS A 114 4.18 -6.31 -0.77
CA LYS A 114 4.53 -5.46 0.37
C LYS A 114 3.39 -5.44 1.36
N PHE A 115 3.62 -5.97 2.54
CA PHE A 115 2.66 -5.95 3.63
C PHE A 115 2.54 -4.54 4.21
N ALA A 116 1.32 -4.17 4.64
CA ALA A 116 1.09 -2.95 5.41
C ALA A 116 1.80 -3.02 6.77
N ASN A 117 1.85 -4.21 7.35
CA ASN A 117 2.69 -4.50 8.50
C ASN A 117 4.16 -4.59 8.06
N HIS A 118 4.92 -3.53 8.29
CA HIS A 118 6.30 -3.41 7.84
C HIS A 118 7.23 -4.50 8.39
N SER A 119 6.91 -5.11 9.55
CA SER A 119 7.72 -6.17 10.14
C SER A 119 7.74 -7.45 9.31
N LEU A 120 6.73 -7.65 8.44
CA LEU A 120 6.61 -8.82 7.57
C LEU A 120 7.36 -8.66 6.23
N ASN A 121 7.87 -7.47 5.94
CA ASN A 121 8.59 -7.19 4.70
C ASN A 121 10.09 -7.52 4.85
N PRO A 122 10.76 -8.09 3.83
CA PRO A 122 12.21 -8.27 3.84
C PRO A 122 12.91 -6.91 4.09
N GLY A 123 13.74 -6.83 5.12
CA GLY A 123 14.38 -5.57 5.54
C GLY A 123 13.43 -4.53 6.11
N GLY A 124 12.20 -4.94 6.43
CA GLY A 124 11.21 -4.09 7.09
C GLY A 124 11.75 -3.56 8.42
N ARG A 125 11.49 -2.30 8.71
CA ARG A 125 11.77 -1.75 10.04
C ARG A 125 10.93 -2.52 11.05
N THR A 126 11.56 -3.36 11.86
CA THR A 126 10.99 -3.67 13.17
C THR A 126 10.69 -2.32 13.81
N SER A 127 9.46 -2.14 14.25
CA SER A 127 9.05 -0.93 14.97
C SER A 127 9.91 -0.81 16.22
N GLN A 128 11.15 -0.34 16.05
CA GLN A 128 11.75 0.36 17.16
C GLN A 128 10.93 1.63 17.31
N ASN A 129 10.22 1.71 18.42
CA ASN A 129 9.75 2.95 18.97
C ASN A 129 10.98 3.89 19.07
N SER A 130 11.41 4.46 17.95
CA SER A 130 12.17 5.67 18.00
C SER A 130 11.17 6.68 18.52
N ASN A 131 11.27 6.98 19.82
CA ASN A 131 10.64 8.13 20.40
C ASN A 131 11.04 9.32 19.51
N LYS A 132 10.21 9.62 18.51
CA LYS A 132 10.35 10.83 17.69
C LYS A 132 10.16 12.09 18.51
N ILE A 133 9.72 11.91 19.74
CA ILE A 133 9.72 12.91 20.79
C ILE A 133 10.84 12.47 21.75
N GLN A 134 12.10 12.64 21.38
CA GLN A 134 13.06 13.01 22.40
C GLN A 134 12.46 14.30 22.97
N ALA A 135 12.03 14.23 24.23
CA ALA A 135 11.76 15.43 24.99
C ALA A 135 13.07 16.26 24.88
N VAL A 136 13.08 17.20 23.96
CA VAL A 136 14.08 18.25 23.99
C VAL A 136 13.82 18.90 25.32
N ASN A 137 14.69 18.62 26.30
CA ASN A 137 14.79 19.44 27.49
C ASN A 137 15.06 20.85 26.96
N LYS A 138 14.00 21.60 26.72
CA LYS A 138 14.08 23.03 26.55
C LYS A 138 14.62 23.53 27.89
N ASN A 139 15.94 23.66 27.97
CA ASN A 139 16.50 24.65 28.86
C ASN A 139 15.88 25.96 28.39
N LEU A 140 14.95 26.48 29.19
CA LEU A 140 14.14 27.67 28.93
C LEU A 140 14.96 28.99 28.90
N ASP A 141 16.31 28.91 28.85
CA ASP A 141 17.21 30.07 28.84
C ASP A 141 17.64 30.52 27.43
N VAL A 142 17.21 29.85 26.36
CA VAL A 142 17.40 30.36 25.02
C VAL A 142 16.12 31.07 24.60
N GLN A 143 16.13 32.40 24.71
CA GLN A 143 15.15 33.25 24.01
C GLN A 143 15.36 33.02 22.52
N VAL A 144 14.59 32.09 21.95
CA VAL A 144 14.52 31.94 20.50
C VAL A 144 13.64 33.06 19.99
N THR A 145 14.27 34.13 19.52
CA THR A 145 13.56 35.20 18.82
C THR A 145 13.18 34.67 17.44
N TYR A 146 11.93 34.27 17.27
CA TYR A 146 11.41 33.90 15.95
C TYR A 146 11.21 35.18 15.13
N ASN A 147 11.99 35.34 14.07
CA ASN A 147 11.79 36.44 13.14
C ASN A 147 10.76 36.01 12.07
N TYR A 148 9.54 36.50 12.21
CA TYR A 148 8.46 36.25 11.24
C TYR A 148 8.46 37.24 10.06
N GLY A 149 9.57 37.96 9.84
CA GLY A 149 9.68 38.98 8.79
C GLY A 149 8.70 40.14 9.01
N GLY A 150 8.17 40.70 7.93
CA GLY A 150 7.26 41.84 7.98
C GLY A 150 5.89 41.58 8.62
N SER A 151 5.56 40.32 8.97
CA SER A 151 4.28 39.97 9.62
C SER A 151 4.29 40.17 11.13
N GLN A 152 5.46 40.43 11.72
CA GLN A 152 5.62 40.49 13.17
C GLN A 152 4.85 41.69 13.77
N ASN A 153 4.73 42.79 13.03
CA ASN A 153 4.03 44.00 13.46
C ASN A 153 2.50 43.85 13.46
N GLN A 154 1.94 42.82 12.84
CA GLN A 154 0.50 42.57 12.83
C GLN A 154 0.02 41.80 14.06
N ILE A 155 0.93 41.12 14.77
CA ILE A 155 0.60 40.34 15.97
C ILE A 155 0.64 41.18 17.22
N GLU A 156 1.37 42.27 17.22
CA GLU A 156 1.45 43.22 18.37
C GLU A 156 0.27 44.23 18.46
N MET A 157 -0.63 44.20 17.47
CA MET A 157 -1.80 45.09 17.42
C MET A 157 -3.11 44.44 17.92
N LEU A 158 -3.03 43.23 18.50
CA LEU A 158 -4.17 42.59 19.16
C LEU A 158 -3.95 42.51 20.67
#